data_70b9f22ee9c883f96b2e1d95fec61b14
#
_entry.id   70b9f22ee9c883f96b2e1d95fec61b14
#
_cell.length_a   1.000
_cell.length_b   1.000
_cell.length_c   1.000
_cell.angle_alpha   90.00
_cell.angle_beta   90.00
_cell.angle_gamma   90.00
#
_symmetry.space_group_name_H-M   'P 1'
#
loop_
_entity.id
_entity.type
_entity.pdbx_description
1 polymer ?
#
loop_
_entity_poly.entity_id
_entity_poly.type
_entity_poly.pdbx_seq_one_letter_code
_entity_poly.pdbx_strand_id
1 'polypeptide(L)'
;MSRVHLIAADKPLPLCDRQEERTSTHTISGKPFTISFVQGFRVAEHRYYRSAVDVFHLPLKPFQYELELELHEYDLAHLKDYLSRNFRPGETVELWSIWVGIDQSGSLPHYKGFLKDFGMETMDQFLKPDPANNAPGQCRITITI
;
A
#
# COMPACT_ATOMS: atom_id res chain seq x y z
N MET A 1 -4.78 6.38 -15.53
CA MET A 1 -4.73 5.08 -14.83
C MET A 1 -3.71 5.17 -13.70
N SER A 2 -4.13 4.88 -12.49
CA SER A 2 -3.27 4.97 -11.31
C SER A 2 -3.45 3.76 -10.41
N ARG A 3 -2.38 3.36 -9.72
CA ARG A 3 -2.45 2.33 -8.69
C ARG A 3 -2.59 3.02 -7.33
N VAL A 4 -3.52 2.55 -6.54
CA VAL A 4 -3.77 3.04 -5.18
C VAL A 4 -3.54 1.91 -4.19
N HIS A 5 -2.79 2.20 -3.14
CA HIS A 5 -2.63 1.31 -2.00
C HIS A 5 -3.47 1.83 -0.84
N LEU A 6 -4.26 0.97 -0.26
CA LEU A 6 -5.15 1.30 0.85
C LEU A 6 -4.92 0.37 2.03
N ILE A 7 -5.09 0.91 3.22
CA ILE A 7 -5.27 0.15 4.45
C ILE A 7 -6.71 0.34 4.91
N ALA A 8 -7.40 -0.76 5.21
CA ALA A 8 -8.79 -0.75 5.63
C ALA A 8 -8.98 -1.53 6.93
N ALA A 9 -9.74 -0.97 7.86
CA ALA A 9 -9.92 -1.52 9.20
C ALA A 9 -11.36 -1.42 9.68
N ASP A 10 -11.69 -2.14 10.74
CA ASP A 10 -12.99 -2.08 11.41
C ASP A 10 -13.08 -0.92 12.41
N LYS A 11 -12.02 -0.19 12.60
CA LYS A 11 -11.92 0.95 13.51
C LYS A 11 -11.11 2.08 12.91
N PRO A 12 -11.26 3.33 13.39
CA PRO A 12 -10.43 4.44 12.97
C PRO A 12 -8.96 4.19 13.29
N LEU A 13 -8.08 4.61 12.38
CA LEU A 13 -6.64 4.52 12.53
C LEU A 13 -6.01 5.92 12.60
N PRO A 14 -4.91 6.10 13.34
CA PRO A 14 -4.21 7.37 13.36
C PRO A 14 -3.46 7.60 12.04
N LEU A 15 -3.44 8.85 11.58
CA LEU A 15 -2.56 9.23 10.48
C LEU A 15 -1.11 9.16 10.94
N CYS A 16 -0.23 8.77 10.05
CA CYS A 16 1.19 8.58 10.33
C CYS A 16 2.01 8.98 9.12
N ASP A 17 3.07 9.74 9.34
CA ASP A 17 3.99 10.14 8.28
C ASP A 17 5.43 9.90 8.73
N ARG A 18 6.09 8.94 8.09
CA ARG A 18 7.50 8.58 8.28
C ARG A 18 8.30 8.81 7.01
N GLN A 19 7.79 9.64 6.11
CA GLN A 19 8.48 9.95 4.87
C GLN A 19 9.70 10.82 5.14
N GLU A 20 10.76 10.58 4.37
CA GLU A 20 12.01 11.31 4.43
C GLU A 20 12.33 11.91 3.06
N GLU A 21 12.97 13.07 3.07
CA GLU A 21 13.52 13.66 1.86
C GLU A 21 14.76 12.87 1.45
N ARG A 22 14.79 12.42 0.20
CA ARG A 22 15.90 11.71 -0.41
C ARG A 22 16.36 12.45 -1.64
N THR A 23 17.67 12.40 -1.90
CA THR A 23 18.27 13.00 -3.08
C THR A 23 18.97 11.93 -3.91
N SER A 24 18.91 12.12 -5.21
CA SER A 24 19.58 11.25 -6.17
C SER A 24 20.23 12.13 -7.24
N THR A 25 21.48 11.83 -7.61
CA THR A 25 22.20 12.57 -8.65
C THR A 25 22.23 11.75 -9.93
N HIS A 26 21.77 12.35 -11.01
CA HIS A 26 21.77 11.76 -12.34
C HIS A 26 22.60 12.59 -13.32
N THR A 27 23.26 11.94 -14.25
CA THR A 27 23.98 12.62 -15.33
C THR A 27 23.09 12.70 -16.56
N ILE A 28 22.80 13.93 -17.00
CA ILE A 28 22.04 14.22 -18.21
C ILE A 28 22.90 15.07 -19.12
N SER A 29 23.15 14.59 -20.34
CA SER A 29 24.03 15.27 -21.31
C SER A 29 25.42 15.61 -20.76
N GLY A 30 25.99 14.71 -19.95
CA GLY A 30 27.31 14.89 -19.33
C GLY A 30 27.34 15.82 -18.12
N LYS A 31 26.20 16.32 -17.67
CA LYS A 31 26.08 17.24 -16.52
C LYS A 31 25.35 16.59 -15.35
N PRO A 32 25.79 16.82 -14.11
CA PRO A 32 25.10 16.30 -12.93
C PRO A 32 23.84 17.10 -12.63
N PHE A 33 22.73 16.39 -12.38
CA PHE A 33 21.48 16.95 -11.88
C PHE A 33 21.11 16.24 -10.59
N THR A 34 20.70 17.00 -9.58
CA THR A 34 20.23 16.47 -8.32
C THR A 34 18.69 16.55 -8.29
N ILE A 35 18.07 15.41 -8.01
CA ILE A 35 16.62 15.31 -7.86
C ILE A 35 16.33 15.04 -6.38
N SER A 36 15.45 15.85 -5.79
CA SER A 36 14.94 15.65 -4.43
C SER A 36 13.51 15.12 -4.49
N PHE A 37 13.20 14.12 -3.68
CA PHE A 37 11.87 13.55 -3.58
C PHE A 37 11.59 13.09 -2.15
N VAL A 38 10.31 13.03 -1.80
CA VAL A 38 9.85 12.54 -0.50
C VAL A 38 9.34 11.12 -0.67
N GLN A 39 9.83 10.19 0.15
CA GLN A 39 9.58 8.77 0.02
C GLN A 39 9.57 8.11 1.40
N GLY A 40 8.75 7.07 1.57
CA GLY A 40 8.69 6.29 2.79
C GLY A 40 7.27 5.95 3.22
N PHE A 41 7.14 5.39 4.42
CA PHE A 41 5.88 4.94 4.98
C PHE A 41 4.99 6.12 5.39
N ARG A 42 3.73 6.09 4.94
CA ARG A 42 2.73 7.08 5.30
C ARG A 42 1.34 6.47 5.28
N VAL A 43 0.53 6.81 6.28
CA VAL A 43 -0.91 6.54 6.32
C VAL A 43 -1.63 7.88 6.28
N ALA A 44 -2.38 8.13 5.22
CA ALA A 44 -3.05 9.40 4.97
C ALA A 44 -4.55 9.21 4.74
N GLU A 45 -5.31 10.32 4.79
CA GLU A 45 -6.73 10.28 4.49
C GLU A 45 -6.99 9.82 3.06
N HIS A 46 -7.97 8.94 2.90
CA HIS A 46 -8.43 8.48 1.59
C HIS A 46 -9.40 9.50 0.99
N ARG A 47 -8.88 10.49 0.29
CA ARG A 47 -9.66 11.58 -0.31
C ARG A 47 -9.59 11.62 -1.82
N TYR A 48 -8.40 11.72 -2.35
CA TYR A 48 -8.18 11.99 -3.78
C TYR A 48 -8.76 10.89 -4.68
N TYR A 49 -8.52 9.64 -4.33
CA TYR A 49 -8.99 8.49 -5.10
C TYR A 49 -10.28 7.87 -4.58
N ARG A 50 -10.91 8.46 -3.59
CA ARG A 50 -12.05 7.84 -2.92
C ARG A 50 -13.22 7.54 -3.88
N SER A 51 -13.65 8.52 -4.66
CA SER A 51 -14.72 8.32 -5.62
C SER A 51 -14.36 7.30 -6.70
N ALA A 52 -13.10 7.28 -7.16
CA ALA A 52 -12.64 6.33 -8.15
C ALA A 52 -12.61 4.89 -7.62
N VAL A 53 -12.37 4.69 -6.33
CA VAL A 53 -12.43 3.36 -5.68
C VAL A 53 -13.86 2.97 -5.39
N ASP A 54 -14.69 3.89 -4.90
CA ASP A 54 -16.06 3.61 -4.49
C ASP A 54 -16.94 3.09 -5.65
N VAL A 55 -16.67 3.50 -6.88
CA VAL A 55 -17.43 3.01 -8.06
C VAL A 55 -17.27 1.52 -8.31
N PHE A 56 -16.25 0.88 -7.78
CA PHE A 56 -16.04 -0.57 -7.95
C PHE A 56 -16.82 -1.41 -6.96
N HIS A 57 -17.41 -0.82 -5.93
CA HIS A 57 -18.16 -1.51 -4.88
C HIS A 57 -17.41 -2.70 -4.27
N LEU A 58 -16.11 -2.55 -4.06
CA LEU A 58 -15.26 -3.56 -3.45
C LEU A 58 -15.59 -3.71 -1.96
N PRO A 59 -15.46 -4.93 -1.38
CA PRO A 59 -15.80 -5.17 0.02
C PRO A 59 -14.72 -4.75 1.00
N LEU A 60 -14.28 -3.49 0.93
CA LEU A 60 -13.32 -2.94 1.88
C LEU A 60 -13.97 -2.78 3.27
N LYS A 61 -13.17 -2.99 4.32
CA LYS A 61 -13.56 -2.59 5.67
C LYS A 61 -13.87 -1.10 5.72
N PRO A 62 -14.71 -0.64 6.67
CA PRO A 62 -15.31 0.71 6.60
C PRO A 62 -14.34 1.87 6.79
N PHE A 63 -13.26 1.71 7.55
CA PHE A 63 -12.29 2.78 7.79
C PHE A 63 -11.10 2.61 6.86
N GLN A 64 -10.98 3.50 5.87
CA GLN A 64 -10.06 3.37 4.75
C GLN A 64 -9.09 4.54 4.73
N TYR A 65 -7.82 4.25 4.49
CA TYR A 65 -6.74 5.23 4.42
C TYR A 65 -5.83 4.91 3.25
N GLU A 66 -5.24 5.94 2.66
CA GLU A 66 -4.19 5.75 1.67
C GLU A 66 -2.91 5.33 2.35
N LEU A 67 -2.26 4.32 1.79
CA LEU A 67 -1.00 3.77 2.28
C LEU A 67 0.09 4.03 1.25
N GLU A 68 1.13 4.73 1.67
CA GLU A 68 2.32 4.96 0.86
C GLU A 68 3.50 4.24 1.49
N LEU A 69 4.21 3.45 0.72
CA LEU A 69 5.44 2.77 1.13
C LEU A 69 6.20 2.27 -0.10
N GLU A 70 7.49 2.08 0.09
CA GLU A 70 8.38 1.53 -0.91
C GLU A 70 8.85 0.13 -0.49
N LEU A 71 9.35 -0.65 -1.44
CA LEU A 71 9.93 -1.96 -1.17
C LEU A 71 11.29 -1.79 -0.49
N HIS A 72 11.27 -1.50 0.80
CA HIS A 72 12.45 -1.24 1.62
C HIS A 72 12.25 -1.78 3.03
N GLU A 73 13.31 -2.26 3.65
CA GLU A 73 13.26 -2.83 5.00
C GLU A 73 12.76 -1.83 6.06
N TYR A 74 13.11 -0.53 5.92
CA TYR A 74 12.62 0.49 6.83
C TYR A 74 11.11 0.67 6.74
N ASP A 75 10.57 0.66 5.54
CA ASP A 75 9.13 0.81 5.33
C ASP A 75 8.38 -0.42 5.84
N LEU A 76 8.94 -1.61 5.65
CA LEU A 76 8.40 -2.84 6.25
C LEU A 76 8.39 -2.76 7.77
N ALA A 77 9.48 -2.30 8.38
CA ALA A 77 9.56 -2.14 9.82
C ALA A 77 8.54 -1.12 10.34
N HIS A 78 8.37 0.00 9.63
CA HIS A 78 7.36 1.02 9.99
C HIS A 78 5.94 0.49 9.86
N LEU A 79 5.64 -0.27 8.80
CA LEU A 79 4.33 -0.91 8.63
C LEU A 79 4.04 -1.88 9.77
N LYS A 80 4.98 -2.78 10.08
CA LYS A 80 4.80 -3.77 11.15
C LYS A 80 4.67 -3.11 12.51
N ASP A 81 5.44 -2.09 12.80
CA ASP A 81 5.34 -1.31 14.04
C ASP A 81 3.98 -0.62 14.14
N TYR A 82 3.54 0.04 13.07
CA TYR A 82 2.24 0.70 12.99
C TYR A 82 1.09 -0.27 13.26
N LEU A 83 1.10 -1.44 12.62
CA LEU A 83 0.07 -2.45 12.81
C LEU A 83 0.11 -3.03 14.24
N SER A 84 1.28 -3.31 14.78
CA SER A 84 1.42 -3.82 16.15
C SER A 84 0.93 -2.84 17.20
N ARG A 85 1.11 -1.54 16.99
CA ARG A 85 0.69 -0.49 17.93
C ARG A 85 -0.81 -0.20 17.89
N ASN A 86 -1.44 -0.36 16.73
CA ASN A 86 -2.82 0.08 16.53
C ASN A 86 -3.83 -1.07 16.54
N PHE A 87 -3.38 -2.30 16.60
CA PHE A 87 -4.23 -3.47 16.62
C PHE A 87 -3.86 -4.39 17.79
N ARG A 88 -4.87 -5.06 18.34
CA ARG A 88 -4.70 -6.10 19.35
C ARG A 88 -4.46 -7.45 18.67
N PRO A 89 -3.77 -8.40 19.32
CA PRO A 89 -3.66 -9.76 18.83
C PRO A 89 -5.03 -10.36 18.49
N GLY A 90 -5.15 -10.94 17.30
CA GLY A 90 -6.38 -11.52 16.80
C GLY A 90 -7.24 -10.58 15.96
N GLU A 91 -7.04 -9.27 16.02
CA GLU A 91 -7.70 -8.34 15.11
C GLU A 91 -7.17 -8.49 13.68
N THR A 92 -7.98 -8.11 12.70
CA THR A 92 -7.61 -8.17 11.29
C THR A 92 -7.60 -6.79 10.66
N VAL A 93 -6.71 -6.61 9.70
CA VAL A 93 -6.59 -5.42 8.87
C VAL A 93 -6.43 -5.86 7.41
N GLU A 94 -6.90 -5.04 6.49
CA GLU A 94 -6.77 -5.30 5.06
C GLU A 94 -5.79 -4.34 4.41
N LEU A 95 -4.94 -4.85 3.53
CA LEU A 95 -4.15 -4.06 2.59
C LEU A 95 -4.68 -4.31 1.18
N TRP A 96 -4.93 -3.24 0.45
CA TRP A 96 -5.47 -3.30 -0.91
C TRP A 96 -4.53 -2.60 -1.89
N SER A 97 -4.27 -3.26 -3.00
CA SER A 97 -3.58 -2.68 -4.16
C SER A 97 -4.56 -2.71 -5.33
N ILE A 98 -5.01 -1.55 -5.78
CA ILE A 98 -6.10 -1.40 -6.73
C ILE A 98 -5.67 -0.48 -7.87
N TRP A 99 -6.00 -0.85 -9.10
CA TRP A 99 -5.92 0.04 -10.24
C TRP A 99 -7.22 0.84 -10.38
N VAL A 100 -7.12 2.17 -10.47
CA VAL A 100 -8.24 3.06 -10.73
C VAL A 100 -8.14 3.66 -12.13
N GLY A 101 -9.29 4.03 -12.71
CA GLY A 101 -9.37 4.57 -14.07
C GLY A 101 -9.41 3.52 -15.16
N ILE A 102 -9.62 2.24 -14.80
CA ILE A 102 -9.80 1.13 -15.75
C ILE A 102 -10.99 0.28 -15.31
N ASP A 103 -11.46 -0.60 -16.20
CA ASP A 103 -12.48 -1.59 -15.85
C ASP A 103 -11.92 -2.64 -14.89
N GLN A 104 -12.64 -2.93 -13.81
CA GLN A 104 -12.30 -3.92 -12.80
C GLN A 104 -12.78 -5.34 -13.16
N SER A 105 -12.77 -5.68 -14.43
CA SER A 105 -13.14 -7.02 -14.90
C SER A 105 -12.10 -8.10 -14.59
N GLY A 106 -10.92 -7.70 -14.13
CA GLY A 106 -9.83 -8.62 -13.81
C GLY A 106 -9.97 -9.29 -12.46
N SER A 107 -9.14 -10.32 -12.23
CA SER A 107 -9.05 -11.03 -10.96
C SER A 107 -8.46 -10.13 -9.86
N LEU A 108 -9.04 -10.23 -8.66
CA LEU A 108 -8.51 -9.60 -7.44
C LEU A 108 -8.16 -10.70 -6.44
N PRO A 109 -6.93 -11.25 -6.47
CA PRO A 109 -6.54 -12.30 -5.53
C PRO A 109 -6.65 -11.81 -4.08
N HIS A 110 -7.12 -12.69 -3.21
CA HIS A 110 -7.24 -12.42 -1.78
C HIS A 110 -6.29 -13.34 -1.01
N TYR A 111 -5.24 -12.76 -0.47
CA TYR A 111 -4.28 -13.45 0.39
C TYR A 111 -4.64 -13.23 1.86
N LYS A 112 -4.37 -14.24 2.70
CA LYS A 112 -4.58 -14.18 4.15
C LYS A 112 -3.32 -14.68 4.86
N GLY A 113 -2.95 -14.01 5.94
CA GLY A 113 -1.80 -14.41 6.73
C GLY A 113 -1.71 -13.68 8.05
N PHE A 114 -0.65 -13.98 8.79
CA PHE A 114 -0.38 -13.36 10.07
C PHE A 114 0.69 -12.27 9.95
N LEU A 115 0.62 -11.26 10.80
CA LEU A 115 1.62 -10.18 10.83
C LEU A 115 3.03 -10.71 11.00
N LYS A 116 3.22 -11.73 11.85
CA LYS A 116 4.54 -12.35 12.08
C LYS A 116 5.18 -12.90 10.81
N ASP A 117 4.37 -13.33 9.86
CA ASP A 117 4.82 -13.92 8.58
C ASP A 117 4.89 -12.88 7.45
N PHE A 118 4.49 -11.64 7.72
CA PHE A 118 4.56 -10.56 6.74
C PHE A 118 6.01 -10.06 6.63
N GLY A 119 6.65 -10.39 5.53
CA GLY A 119 8.04 -10.02 5.26
C GLY A 119 8.21 -9.30 3.93
N MET A 120 9.46 -9.16 3.48
CA MET A 120 9.80 -8.48 2.23
C MET A 120 9.17 -9.15 1.01
N GLU A 121 9.04 -10.48 1.00
CA GLU A 121 8.39 -11.21 -0.11
C GLU A 121 6.91 -10.85 -0.22
N THR A 122 6.20 -10.78 0.91
CA THR A 122 4.79 -10.39 0.93
C THR A 122 4.61 -8.93 0.51
N MET A 123 5.51 -8.07 0.94
CA MET A 123 5.52 -6.65 0.57
C MET A 123 5.79 -6.47 -0.92
N ASP A 124 6.71 -7.23 -1.49
CA ASP A 124 6.97 -7.23 -2.94
C ASP A 124 5.73 -7.69 -3.72
N GLN A 125 5.08 -8.75 -3.28
CA GLN A 125 3.83 -9.23 -3.88
C GLN A 125 2.72 -8.18 -3.81
N PHE A 126 2.63 -7.44 -2.72
CA PHE A 126 1.65 -6.37 -2.55
C PHE A 126 1.94 -5.18 -3.46
N LEU A 127 3.19 -4.76 -3.56
CA LEU A 127 3.61 -3.60 -4.36
C LEU A 127 3.70 -3.91 -5.85
N LYS A 128 4.01 -5.16 -6.20
CA LYS A 128 4.14 -5.64 -7.59
C LYS A 128 3.37 -6.95 -7.77
N PRO A 129 2.03 -6.92 -7.66
CA PRO A 129 1.25 -8.13 -7.89
C PRO A 129 1.55 -8.72 -9.26
N ASP A 130 1.62 -10.04 -9.33
CA ASP A 130 2.06 -10.80 -10.48
C ASP A 130 1.32 -10.41 -11.77
N PRO A 131 2.00 -9.94 -12.81
CA PRO A 131 1.39 -9.61 -14.09
C PRO A 131 1.09 -10.84 -14.97
N ALA A 132 1.43 -12.05 -14.52
CA ALA A 132 1.29 -13.28 -15.33
C ALA A 132 -0.14 -13.58 -15.79
N ASN A 133 -1.14 -12.94 -15.20
CA ASN A 133 -2.56 -13.15 -15.53
C ASN A 133 -3.12 -12.14 -16.56
N ASN A 134 -2.27 -11.36 -17.24
CA ASN A 134 -2.66 -10.33 -18.20
C ASN A 134 -3.67 -9.30 -17.69
N ALA A 135 -3.90 -9.24 -16.36
CA ALA A 135 -4.70 -8.23 -15.72
C ALA A 135 -3.78 -7.20 -15.07
N PRO A 136 -4.25 -5.96 -14.87
CA PRO A 136 -3.52 -5.04 -14.02
C PRO A 136 -3.27 -5.72 -12.68
N GLY A 137 -2.01 -5.82 -12.26
CA GLY A 137 -1.66 -6.46 -11.01
C GLY A 137 -2.36 -5.74 -9.86
N GLN A 138 -3.24 -6.44 -9.16
CA GLN A 138 -3.96 -5.95 -8.00
C GLN A 138 -4.19 -7.10 -7.03
N CYS A 139 -4.30 -6.79 -5.74
CA CYS A 139 -4.54 -7.80 -4.72
C CYS A 139 -5.14 -7.20 -3.45
N ARG A 140 -5.67 -8.09 -2.62
CA ARG A 140 -6.12 -7.82 -1.27
C ARG A 140 -5.40 -8.77 -0.32
N ILE A 141 -4.86 -8.23 0.76
CA ILE A 141 -4.22 -9.03 1.81
C ILE A 141 -4.95 -8.77 3.13
N THR A 142 -5.45 -9.81 3.76
CA THR A 142 -5.98 -9.73 5.12
C THR A 142 -4.91 -10.23 6.08
N ILE A 143 -4.52 -9.37 7.02
CA ILE A 143 -3.49 -9.65 8.02
C ILE A 143 -4.15 -9.81 9.37
N THR A 144 -3.88 -10.92 10.03
CA THR A 144 -4.23 -11.14 11.45
C THR A 144 -3.04 -10.76 12.30
N ILE A 145 -3.29 -9.91 13.28
CA ILE A 145 -2.26 -9.40 14.19
C ILE A 145 -1.95 -10.44 15.28
#